data_dc372dbbc5a9973b9999ca8d36d71801
#
_entry.id   dc372dbbc5a9973b9999ca8d36d71801
#
_cell.length_a   1.000
_cell.length_b   1.000
_cell.length_c   1.000
_cell.angle_alpha   90.00
_cell.angle_beta   90.00
_cell.angle_gamma   90.00
#
_symmetry.space_group_name_H-M   'P 1'
#
loop_
_entity.id
_entity.type
_entity.pdbx_description
1 polymer ?
#
loop_
_entity_poly.entity_id
_entity_poly.type
_entity_poly.pdbx_seq_one_letter_code
_entity_poly.pdbx_strand_id
1 'polypeptide(L)'
;MNRRDFMGKAGCGLASCLAAAGVAGAAGTAGQETAQTPPPPPPKRMRYAIEIEIYEARPDTWCHKKGDKFQYPADWGKLCPWLRGSLNDFVRILESGGTLPWKYEGTPYEKVIDPKGITTEYVRCPDPTSNLVAKITRTLVVLPPK
;
A
#
# COMPACT_ATOMS: atom_id res chain seq x y z
N MET A 1 17.78 -26.23 -14.92
CA MET A 1 17.41 -25.06 -15.73
C MET A 1 18.34 -23.91 -15.37
N ASN A 2 19.24 -23.56 -16.31
CA ASN A 2 20.31 -22.58 -16.06
C ASN A 2 19.77 -21.16 -16.33
N ARG A 3 19.98 -20.24 -15.37
CA ARG A 3 19.56 -18.83 -15.43
C ARG A 3 20.21 -17.99 -16.55
N ARG A 4 21.08 -18.57 -17.36
CA ARG A 4 21.82 -17.87 -18.42
C ARG A 4 21.17 -17.84 -19.79
N ASP A 5 20.10 -18.60 -20.01
CA ASP A 5 19.44 -18.70 -21.34
C ASP A 5 18.37 -17.65 -21.61
N PHE A 6 18.14 -16.72 -20.68
CA PHE A 6 17.07 -15.69 -20.84
C PHE A 6 17.52 -14.39 -21.52
N MET A 7 18.83 -14.20 -21.79
CA MET A 7 19.35 -12.96 -22.37
C MET A 7 19.71 -13.01 -23.87
N GLY A 8 19.28 -14.02 -24.60
CA GLY A 8 19.74 -14.29 -25.95
C GLY A 8 18.82 -14.01 -27.13
N LYS A 9 17.67 -13.32 -26.97
CA LYS A 9 16.76 -13.08 -28.10
C LYS A 9 16.16 -11.66 -28.11
N ALA A 10 17.01 -10.64 -28.16
CA ALA A 10 16.59 -9.31 -28.64
C ALA A 10 17.30 -9.05 -29.96
N GLY A 11 16.71 -9.54 -31.06
CA GLY A 11 17.20 -9.30 -32.43
C GLY A 11 16.85 -7.88 -32.86
N CYS A 12 17.89 -7.07 -33.13
CA CYS A 12 17.78 -5.81 -33.85
C CYS A 12 17.34 -6.06 -35.29
N GLY A 13 16.15 -5.63 -35.63
CA GLY A 13 15.68 -5.49 -37.00
C GLY A 13 15.79 -4.04 -37.45
N LEU A 14 16.96 -3.68 -38.03
CA LEU A 14 17.11 -2.46 -38.83
C LEU A 14 16.53 -2.72 -40.23
N ALA A 15 15.39 -2.09 -40.51
CA ALA A 15 14.89 -1.96 -41.89
C ALA A 15 14.97 -0.50 -42.31
N SER A 16 16.00 -0.21 -43.13
CA SER A 16 16.13 1.02 -43.93
C SER A 16 15.05 1.06 -45.00
N CYS A 17 14.30 2.15 -45.09
CA CYS A 17 13.62 2.56 -46.32
C CYS A 17 13.92 4.02 -46.61
N LEU A 18 14.72 4.21 -47.67
CA LEU A 18 15.04 5.48 -48.32
C LEU A 18 13.91 5.83 -49.33
N ALA A 19 13.71 7.14 -49.45
CA ALA A 19 13.30 7.91 -50.61
C ALA A 19 11.82 7.99 -51.00
N ALA A 20 11.29 9.22 -50.88
CA ALA A 20 10.88 9.97 -52.09
C ALA A 20 10.55 11.41 -51.72
N ALA A 21 11.14 12.33 -52.46
CA ALA A 21 10.90 13.76 -52.42
C ALA A 21 9.52 14.10 -53.06
N GLY A 22 8.82 15.09 -52.50
CA GLY A 22 7.54 15.58 -53.03
C GLY A 22 7.06 16.85 -52.36
N VAL A 23 7.50 17.98 -52.90
CA VAL A 23 6.84 19.27 -53.18
C VAL A 23 5.81 19.83 -52.15
N ALA A 24 6.18 21.00 -51.65
CA ALA A 24 5.42 22.21 -51.33
C ALA A 24 3.88 22.16 -51.15
N GLY A 25 3.46 22.51 -49.98
CA GLY A 25 2.11 22.95 -49.64
C GLY A 25 2.12 23.71 -48.36
N ALA A 26 2.28 25.04 -48.43
CA ALA A 26 2.08 25.95 -47.30
C ALA A 26 0.60 26.01 -46.99
N ALA A 27 0.17 25.32 -45.94
CA ALA A 27 -1.13 25.54 -45.34
C ALA A 27 -0.86 25.89 -43.87
N GLY A 28 -1.15 27.16 -43.53
CA GLY A 28 -1.05 27.67 -42.15
C GLY A 28 -1.97 26.88 -41.26
N THR A 29 -1.38 26.06 -40.38
CA THR A 29 -2.08 25.51 -39.24
C THR A 29 -2.19 26.59 -38.18
N ALA A 30 -3.39 27.21 -38.13
CA ALA A 30 -3.80 28.01 -36.98
C ALA A 30 -3.57 27.15 -35.74
N GLY A 31 -2.67 27.62 -34.84
CA GLY A 31 -2.41 26.98 -33.58
C GLY A 31 -3.71 26.96 -32.78
N GLN A 32 -4.29 25.78 -32.63
CA GLN A 32 -5.29 25.53 -31.58
C GLN A 32 -4.57 25.62 -30.25
N GLU A 33 -4.64 26.78 -29.64
CA GLU A 33 -4.32 27.03 -28.25
C GLU A 33 -5.32 26.20 -27.44
N THR A 34 -4.95 24.96 -27.12
CA THR A 34 -5.72 24.12 -26.20
C THR A 34 -5.64 24.81 -24.83
N ALA A 35 -6.74 25.48 -24.45
CA ALA A 35 -6.92 26.02 -23.12
C ALA A 35 -6.71 24.86 -22.11
N GLN A 36 -5.51 24.82 -21.52
CA GLN A 36 -5.18 23.85 -20.48
C GLN A 36 -6.06 24.17 -19.25
N THR A 37 -7.08 23.39 -19.05
CA THR A 37 -7.84 23.40 -17.78
C THR A 37 -6.84 23.25 -16.64
N PRO A 38 -6.82 24.14 -15.65
CA PRO A 38 -5.89 24.05 -14.54
C PRO A 38 -6.06 22.67 -13.86
N PRO A 39 -4.96 22.01 -13.46
CA PRO A 39 -5.03 20.72 -12.83
C PRO A 39 -5.92 20.79 -11.59
N PRO A 40 -6.74 19.77 -11.32
CA PRO A 40 -7.59 19.75 -10.13
C PRO A 40 -6.73 19.90 -8.88
N PRO A 41 -7.22 20.62 -7.84
CA PRO A 41 -6.47 20.78 -6.60
C PRO A 41 -6.10 19.39 -6.03
N PRO A 42 -4.89 19.25 -5.46
CA PRO A 42 -4.47 17.97 -4.91
C PRO A 42 -5.46 17.52 -3.84
N PRO A 43 -5.81 16.21 -3.81
CA PRO A 43 -6.76 15.70 -2.82
C PRO A 43 -6.25 16.00 -1.41
N LYS A 44 -7.13 16.50 -0.55
CA LYS A 44 -6.81 16.71 0.88
C LYS A 44 -6.31 15.39 1.44
N ARG A 45 -5.04 15.32 1.86
CA ARG A 45 -4.49 14.15 2.51
C ARG A 45 -5.22 13.90 3.82
N MET A 46 -6.05 12.89 3.86
CA MET A 46 -6.59 12.38 5.12
C MET A 46 -5.44 11.79 5.93
N ARG A 47 -5.43 12.05 7.22
CA ARG A 47 -4.46 11.44 8.14
C ARG A 47 -5.14 10.39 8.97
N TYR A 48 -4.43 9.31 9.18
CA TYR A 48 -4.91 8.18 9.96
C TYR A 48 -3.94 7.91 11.11
N ALA A 49 -4.50 7.67 12.30
CA ALA A 49 -3.78 7.08 13.41
C ALA A 49 -3.89 5.56 13.31
N ILE A 50 -2.78 4.87 13.54
CA ILE A 50 -2.73 3.41 13.50
C ILE A 50 -2.23 2.91 14.86
N GLU A 51 -3.05 2.10 15.51
CA GLU A 51 -2.72 1.33 16.72
C GLU A 51 -2.59 -0.15 16.34
N ILE A 52 -1.59 -0.81 16.88
CA ILE A 52 -1.35 -2.24 16.75
C ILE A 52 -1.48 -2.86 18.14
N GLU A 53 -2.45 -3.76 18.31
CA GLU A 53 -2.68 -4.49 19.56
C GLU A 53 -2.34 -5.97 19.35
N ILE A 54 -1.65 -6.58 20.29
CA ILE A 54 -1.47 -8.04 20.30
C ILE A 54 -2.78 -8.68 20.76
N TYR A 55 -3.58 -9.12 19.79
CA TYR A 55 -4.91 -9.68 20.00
C TYR A 55 -4.87 -11.10 20.57
N GLU A 56 -3.94 -11.91 20.05
CA GLU A 56 -3.68 -13.26 20.52
C GLU A 56 -2.17 -13.48 20.66
N ALA A 57 -1.79 -14.20 21.69
CA ALA A 57 -0.44 -14.71 21.88
C ALA A 57 -0.50 -15.90 22.84
N ARG A 58 0.40 -16.87 22.69
CA ARG A 58 0.59 -17.91 23.68
C ARG A 58 1.15 -17.30 24.97
N PRO A 59 0.80 -17.84 26.15
CA PRO A 59 1.32 -17.33 27.44
C PRO A 59 2.86 -17.38 27.56
N ASP A 60 3.46 -18.36 26.90
CA ASP A 60 4.91 -18.62 26.89
C ASP A 60 5.66 -17.89 25.76
N THR A 61 4.98 -17.02 24.99
CA THR A 61 5.61 -16.24 23.92
C THR A 61 6.70 -15.34 24.49
N TRP A 62 7.88 -15.36 23.88
CA TRP A 62 9.06 -14.61 24.35
C TRP A 62 9.07 -13.14 23.93
N CYS A 63 8.38 -12.77 22.84
CA CYS A 63 8.49 -11.42 22.25
C CYS A 63 7.41 -10.45 22.74
N HIS A 64 6.14 -10.81 22.66
CA HIS A 64 5.01 -9.93 23.00
C HIS A 64 3.95 -10.69 23.76
N LYS A 65 3.15 -9.98 24.56
CA LYS A 65 2.05 -10.54 25.32
C LYS A 65 0.71 -10.06 24.78
N LYS A 66 -0.34 -10.87 24.96
CA LYS A 66 -1.70 -10.46 24.64
C LYS A 66 -2.06 -9.17 25.37
N GLY A 67 -2.58 -8.19 24.64
CA GLY A 67 -2.96 -6.87 25.14
C GLY A 67 -1.87 -5.80 25.00
N ASP A 68 -0.63 -6.15 24.61
CA ASP A 68 0.39 -5.16 24.31
C ASP A 68 -0.08 -4.25 23.16
N LYS A 69 0.15 -2.93 23.28
CA LYS A 69 -0.27 -1.92 22.32
C LYS A 69 0.90 -1.08 21.84
N PHE A 70 0.89 -0.77 20.56
CA PHE A 70 1.93 -0.02 19.87
C PHE A 70 1.30 1.03 18.96
N GLN A 71 1.84 2.24 18.99
CA GLN A 71 1.43 3.34 18.12
C GLN A 71 2.38 3.42 16.92
N TYR A 72 1.82 3.36 15.72
CA TYR A 72 2.59 3.57 14.50
C TYR A 72 2.65 5.09 14.18
N PRO A 73 3.79 5.63 13.76
CA PRO A 73 5.10 4.98 13.59
C PRO A 73 5.98 4.97 14.86
N ALA A 74 5.56 5.60 15.95
CA ALA A 74 6.40 5.87 17.12
C ALA A 74 7.00 4.60 17.76
N ASP A 75 6.20 3.54 17.86
CA ASP A 75 6.60 2.28 18.50
C ASP A 75 7.04 1.20 17.50
N TRP A 76 7.17 1.53 16.21
CA TRP A 76 7.47 0.56 15.16
C TRP A 76 8.73 -0.26 15.43
N GLY A 77 9.75 0.38 16.00
CA GLY A 77 11.01 -0.27 16.37
C GLY A 77 10.94 -1.24 17.55
N LYS A 78 9.87 -1.17 18.36
CA LYS A 78 9.65 -2.06 19.52
C LYS A 78 9.05 -3.40 19.12
N LEU A 79 8.46 -3.49 17.93
CA LEU A 79 7.86 -4.73 17.42
C LEU A 79 8.93 -5.76 17.05
N CYS A 80 8.65 -7.01 17.37
CA CYS A 80 9.45 -8.15 16.93
C CYS A 80 9.68 -8.06 15.41
N PRO A 81 10.92 -8.25 14.90
CA PRO A 81 11.22 -8.11 13.48
C PRO A 81 10.36 -9.00 12.56
N TRP A 82 10.02 -10.20 13.00
CA TRP A 82 9.16 -11.13 12.25
C TRP A 82 7.73 -10.61 12.13
N LEU A 83 7.13 -10.21 13.25
CA LEU A 83 5.81 -9.61 13.26
C LEU A 83 5.79 -8.31 12.45
N ARG A 84 6.79 -7.45 12.65
CA ARG A 84 6.92 -6.19 11.92
C ARG A 84 6.98 -6.39 10.40
N GLY A 85 7.70 -7.41 9.95
CA GLY A 85 7.75 -7.78 8.53
C GLY A 85 6.38 -8.11 7.97
N SER A 86 5.57 -8.90 8.68
CA SER A 86 4.20 -9.24 8.26
C SER A 86 3.24 -8.06 8.30
N LEU A 87 3.41 -7.14 9.25
CA LEU A 87 2.55 -5.97 9.42
C LEU A 87 2.80 -4.89 8.36
N ASN A 88 3.99 -4.84 7.78
CA ASN A 88 4.46 -3.71 6.97
C ASN A 88 3.49 -3.33 5.84
N ASP A 89 3.05 -4.28 5.05
CA ASP A 89 2.19 -4.01 3.90
C ASP A 89 0.77 -3.62 4.33
N PHE A 90 0.25 -4.26 5.37
CA PHE A 90 -1.07 -3.95 5.92
C PHE A 90 -1.11 -2.54 6.51
N VAL A 91 -0.09 -2.15 7.27
CA VAL A 91 0.03 -0.81 7.84
C VAL A 91 0.09 0.24 6.74
N ARG A 92 0.87 0.01 5.67
CA ARG A 92 0.98 0.93 4.53
C ARG A 92 -0.34 1.10 3.78
N ILE A 93 -1.07 0.01 3.57
CA ILE A 93 -2.40 0.06 2.94
C ILE A 93 -3.35 0.89 3.79
N LEU A 94 -3.40 0.64 5.09
CA LEU A 94 -4.28 1.34 6.02
C LEU A 94 -3.89 2.81 6.19
N GLU A 95 -2.60 3.13 6.27
CA GLU A 95 -2.08 4.51 6.37
C GLU A 95 -2.44 5.34 5.14
N SER A 96 -2.45 4.72 3.96
CA SER A 96 -2.87 5.39 2.71
C SER A 96 -4.39 5.56 2.58
N GLY A 97 -5.17 5.04 3.53
CA GLY A 97 -6.63 5.05 3.49
C GLY A 97 -7.24 3.88 2.74
N GLY A 98 -6.43 2.94 2.28
CA GLY A 98 -6.89 1.71 1.65
C GLY A 98 -7.54 0.76 2.65
N THR A 99 -8.23 -0.25 2.12
CA THR A 99 -8.85 -1.34 2.89
C THR A 99 -8.72 -2.64 2.11
N LEU A 100 -8.70 -3.76 2.83
CA LEU A 100 -8.79 -5.08 2.23
C LEU A 100 -10.24 -5.58 2.29
N PRO A 101 -10.79 -6.14 1.21
CA PRO A 101 -12.23 -6.38 1.07
C PRO A 101 -12.77 -7.52 1.94
N TRP A 102 -11.93 -8.45 2.35
CA TRP A 102 -12.37 -9.62 3.13
C TRP A 102 -12.71 -9.24 4.56
N LYS A 103 -13.92 -9.54 5.00
CA LYS A 103 -14.40 -9.18 6.34
C LYS A 103 -14.22 -10.27 7.38
N TYR A 104 -14.07 -11.54 6.97
CA TYR A 104 -14.01 -12.71 7.85
C TYR A 104 -15.22 -12.84 8.78
N GLU A 105 -16.43 -12.62 8.21
CA GLU A 105 -17.71 -12.63 8.95
C GLU A 105 -17.89 -13.94 9.73
N GLY A 106 -18.39 -13.82 10.97
CA GLY A 106 -18.64 -14.96 11.86
C GLY A 106 -17.40 -15.61 12.46
N THR A 107 -16.22 -14.99 12.30
CA THR A 107 -14.98 -15.45 12.93
C THR A 107 -14.51 -14.50 14.04
N PRO A 108 -13.61 -14.95 14.95
CA PRO A 108 -13.00 -14.05 15.94
C PRO A 108 -12.21 -12.87 15.34
N TYR A 109 -11.93 -12.93 14.05
CA TYR A 109 -11.17 -11.94 13.29
C TYR A 109 -12.07 -11.10 12.38
N GLU A 110 -13.35 -11.01 12.69
CA GLU A 110 -14.27 -10.17 11.92
C GLU A 110 -13.82 -8.72 11.94
N LYS A 111 -13.75 -8.14 10.73
CA LYS A 111 -13.20 -6.80 10.53
C LYS A 111 -14.29 -5.75 10.46
N VAL A 112 -14.01 -4.60 11.06
CA VAL A 112 -14.76 -3.37 10.81
C VAL A 112 -14.11 -2.66 9.61
N ILE A 113 -14.90 -2.29 8.62
CA ILE A 113 -14.43 -1.53 7.45
C ILE A 113 -15.27 -0.27 7.33
N ASP A 114 -14.79 0.82 7.93
CA ASP A 114 -15.37 2.14 7.80
C ASP A 114 -14.32 3.13 7.27
N PRO A 115 -14.45 3.57 6.01
CA PRO A 115 -13.49 4.52 5.41
C PRO A 115 -13.42 5.87 6.12
N LYS A 116 -14.51 6.27 6.79
CA LYS A 116 -14.63 7.56 7.49
C LYS A 116 -14.45 7.46 9.01
N GLY A 117 -14.33 6.26 9.52
CA GLY A 117 -14.20 6.00 10.95
C GLY A 117 -13.07 5.02 11.26
N ILE A 118 -13.42 3.92 11.91
CA ILE A 118 -12.50 2.88 12.35
C ILE A 118 -12.48 1.74 11.33
N THR A 119 -11.28 1.34 10.92
CA THR A 119 -11.06 0.13 10.12
C THR A 119 -10.08 -0.78 10.86
N THR A 120 -10.42 -2.06 10.96
CA THR A 120 -9.57 -3.05 11.62
C THR A 120 -9.02 -4.07 10.62
N GLU A 121 -7.84 -4.62 10.93
CA GLU A 121 -7.22 -5.71 10.20
C GLU A 121 -6.53 -6.66 11.18
N TYR A 122 -6.41 -7.94 10.83
CA TYR A 122 -5.74 -8.94 11.64
C TYR A 122 -4.61 -9.59 10.87
N VAL A 123 -3.44 -9.67 11.47
CA VAL A 123 -2.23 -10.22 10.85
C VAL A 123 -1.57 -11.21 11.80
N ARG A 124 -1.32 -12.40 11.30
CA ARG A 124 -0.62 -13.44 12.06
C ARG A 124 0.90 -13.30 11.90
N CYS A 125 1.62 -13.48 13.02
CA CYS A 125 3.07 -13.60 13.00
C CYS A 125 3.49 -14.86 12.24
N PRO A 126 4.52 -14.82 11.39
CA PRO A 126 5.02 -15.99 10.68
C PRO A 126 5.79 -16.97 11.57
N ASP A 127 6.12 -16.60 12.80
CA ASP A 127 6.71 -17.51 13.76
C ASP A 127 5.71 -18.61 14.14
N PRO A 128 5.96 -19.89 13.76
CA PRO A 128 5.03 -20.99 14.00
C PRO A 128 4.84 -21.34 15.46
N THR A 129 5.75 -20.87 16.34
CA THR A 129 5.71 -21.19 17.77
C THR A 129 4.92 -20.17 18.59
N SER A 130 4.74 -18.97 18.10
CA SER A 130 4.15 -17.86 18.87
C SER A 130 2.62 -17.86 18.88
N ASN A 131 1.95 -18.40 17.86
CA ASN A 131 0.51 -18.23 17.61
C ASN A 131 0.02 -16.78 17.78
N LEU A 132 0.90 -15.83 17.52
CA LEU A 132 0.63 -14.43 17.74
C LEU A 132 -0.19 -13.84 16.60
N VAL A 133 -1.28 -13.15 16.95
CA VAL A 133 -2.11 -12.39 16.03
C VAL A 133 -2.14 -10.94 16.50
N ALA A 134 -1.78 -10.02 15.62
CA ALA A 134 -1.90 -8.59 15.85
C ALA A 134 -3.17 -8.06 15.19
N LYS A 135 -3.90 -7.21 15.91
CA LYS A 135 -5.01 -6.40 15.40
C LYS A 135 -4.50 -5.01 15.09
N ILE A 136 -4.65 -4.58 13.87
CA ILE A 136 -4.35 -3.22 13.45
C ILE A 136 -5.66 -2.44 13.46
N THR A 137 -5.67 -1.29 14.12
CA THR A 137 -6.81 -0.37 14.15
C THR A 137 -6.39 0.94 13.50
N ARG A 138 -7.07 1.31 12.41
CA ARG A 138 -6.93 2.60 11.76
C ARG A 138 -8.07 3.51 12.19
N THR A 139 -7.77 4.73 12.61
CA THR A 139 -8.76 5.75 12.95
C THR A 139 -8.50 7.00 12.12
N LEU A 140 -9.54 7.58 11.51
CA LEU A 140 -9.43 8.86 10.81
C LEU A 140 -9.15 9.98 11.82
N VAL A 141 -8.05 10.71 11.61
CA VAL A 141 -7.71 11.89 12.41
C VAL A 141 -8.26 13.13 11.73
N VAL A 142 -9.29 13.71 12.30
CA VAL A 142 -9.82 15.00 11.87
C VAL A 142 -8.90 16.09 12.42
N LEU A 143 -8.11 16.74 11.53
CA LEU A 143 -7.30 17.88 11.94
C LEU A 143 -8.21 19.08 12.14
N PRO A 144 -8.04 19.87 13.23
CA PRO A 144 -8.76 21.13 13.39
C PRO A 144 -8.44 22.06 12.20
N PRO A 145 -9.39 22.86 11.75
CA PRO A 145 -9.12 23.87 10.73
C PRO A 145 -8.03 24.85 11.27
N LYS A 146 -7.07 25.15 10.41
CA LYS A 146 -6.05 26.17 10.71
C LYS A 146 -6.66 27.54 10.68
#